data_4213378bb9773fe623fc463cef712deb
#
_entry.id   4213378bb9773fe623fc463cef712deb
#
_cell.length_a   1.000
_cell.length_b   1.000
_cell.length_c   1.000
_cell.angle_alpha   90.00
_cell.angle_beta   90.00
_cell.angle_gamma   90.00
#
_symmetry.space_group_name_H-M   'P 1'
#
loop_
_entity.id
_entity.type
_entity.pdbx_description
1 polymer ?
#
loop_
_entity_poly.entity_id
_entity_poly.type
_entity_poly.pdbx_seq_one_letter_code
_entity_poly.pdbx_strand_id
1 'polypeptide(L)'
;MPISDTKARKAAPADKPYRIPDSDGLYLDVRPSGKKYWRVRYFLHGKENLYTPGQYPQVTLKEARKQRDDVKHNAAQGIDPKALQQEERDRSKRSQEDSFDTIAIEWWEKHSPRWTDHYASQVRKGIEREMRPAFGAKNIRQITPADVLRLVQKIEARGAPSVAMLVRQWIAQIYRYAASTLRADHDPAAPIEGAVQRPPVQHSRSLSAEDLAELANQIDTRGGWRINAIAMHVLMRTMLRTGELRQGRWEEVDFMRAEWRVPAERMKMRRPHVVPLSKQVVTLLQELHGYTGHMPLMFPSYRHPGKPLSATTINKALERMGWAGRFSGHGFRSTASTLLNEHGWRGDLIEKQLAHMPGDKVRAAYNHADYLKERREMLQWYSDYIEALMQGVDAPLVPARMRA
;
A
#
# COMPACT_ATOMS: atom_id res chain seq x y z
N MET A 1 -6.59 -63.76 -9.18
CA MET A 1 -7.56 -62.86 -9.90
C MET A 1 -7.19 -61.42 -9.66
N PRO A 2 -7.24 -60.56 -10.61
CA PRO A 2 -6.99 -59.12 -10.41
C PRO A 2 -7.96 -58.54 -9.36
N ILE A 3 -7.53 -57.53 -8.62
CA ILE A 3 -8.38 -56.86 -7.63
C ILE A 3 -9.49 -56.06 -8.34
N SER A 4 -10.69 -56.06 -7.78
CA SER A 4 -11.77 -55.14 -8.20
C SER A 4 -11.80 -53.88 -7.30
N ASP A 5 -12.33 -52.79 -7.80
CA ASP A 5 -12.47 -51.54 -6.99
C ASP A 5 -13.33 -51.79 -5.76
N THR A 6 -14.40 -52.64 -5.87
CA THR A 6 -15.23 -53.06 -4.72
C THR A 6 -14.40 -53.76 -3.65
N LYS A 7 -13.44 -54.65 -4.07
CA LYS A 7 -12.55 -55.33 -3.13
C LYS A 7 -11.55 -54.39 -2.49
N ALA A 8 -11.00 -53.45 -3.24
CA ALA A 8 -10.11 -52.43 -2.73
C ALA A 8 -10.83 -51.53 -1.69
N ARG A 9 -12.08 -51.15 -1.97
CA ARG A 9 -12.92 -50.35 -1.07
C ARG A 9 -13.25 -51.08 0.23
N LYS A 10 -13.68 -52.37 0.15
CA LYS A 10 -14.07 -53.21 1.30
C LYS A 10 -12.88 -53.72 2.10
N ALA A 11 -11.65 -53.59 1.67
CA ALA A 11 -10.45 -54.02 2.42
C ALA A 11 -10.40 -53.31 3.79
N ALA A 12 -10.62 -54.04 4.89
CA ALA A 12 -10.55 -53.54 6.26
C ALA A 12 -9.14 -53.63 6.83
N PRO A 13 -8.76 -52.72 7.77
CA PRO A 13 -7.48 -52.83 8.48
C PRO A 13 -7.42 -54.11 9.31
N ALA A 14 -6.25 -54.66 9.46
CA ALA A 14 -5.94 -55.80 10.33
C ALA A 14 -4.77 -55.47 11.26
N ASP A 15 -4.51 -56.28 12.28
CA ASP A 15 -3.43 -56.06 13.26
C ASP A 15 -2.05 -55.91 12.62
N LYS A 16 -1.85 -56.58 11.48
CA LYS A 16 -0.59 -56.51 10.71
C LYS A 16 -0.90 -56.01 9.29
N PRO A 17 0.01 -55.26 8.65
CA PRO A 17 -0.14 -54.85 7.26
C PRO A 17 -0.25 -56.07 6.36
N TYR A 18 -1.17 -56.04 5.39
CA TYR A 18 -1.34 -57.10 4.41
C TYR A 18 -1.50 -56.58 2.99
N ARG A 19 -1.27 -57.45 2.01
CA ARG A 19 -1.25 -57.10 0.58
C ARG A 19 -2.36 -57.82 -0.14
N ILE A 20 -3.06 -57.11 -1.02
CA ILE A 20 -4.02 -57.67 -1.96
C ILE A 20 -3.41 -57.54 -3.33
N PRO A 21 -3.02 -58.67 -3.96
CA PRO A 21 -2.39 -58.63 -5.31
C PRO A 21 -3.39 -58.27 -6.41
N ASP A 22 -2.92 -57.52 -7.40
CA ASP A 22 -3.57 -57.32 -8.66
C ASP A 22 -2.85 -58.11 -9.80
N SER A 23 -2.47 -57.49 -10.85
CA SER A 23 -1.72 -58.08 -11.96
C SER A 23 -0.34 -57.38 -12.10
N ASP A 24 0.62 -58.11 -12.70
CA ASP A 24 1.92 -57.54 -13.13
C ASP A 24 2.69 -56.77 -12.04
N GLY A 25 2.70 -57.28 -10.83
CA GLY A 25 3.46 -56.68 -9.73
C GLY A 25 2.75 -55.52 -9.00
N LEU A 26 1.54 -55.14 -9.44
CA LEU A 26 0.69 -54.19 -8.67
C LEU A 26 0.01 -54.92 -7.51
N TYR A 27 -0.04 -54.28 -6.36
CA TYR A 27 -0.83 -54.71 -5.20
C TYR A 27 -1.28 -53.52 -4.33
N LEU A 28 -2.36 -53.74 -3.58
CA LEU A 28 -2.83 -52.82 -2.58
C LEU A 28 -2.26 -53.22 -1.21
N ASP A 29 -1.49 -52.31 -0.59
CA ASP A 29 -0.88 -52.48 0.73
C ASP A 29 -1.84 -51.82 1.76
N VAL A 30 -2.49 -52.63 2.60
CA VAL A 30 -3.44 -52.20 3.63
C VAL A 30 -2.70 -52.16 4.97
N ARG A 31 -2.69 -50.96 5.57
CA ARG A 31 -2.01 -50.73 6.87
C ARG A 31 -2.97 -50.88 8.05
N PRO A 32 -2.45 -51.20 9.26
CA PRO A 32 -3.29 -51.26 10.45
C PRO A 32 -4.00 -49.94 10.77
N SER A 33 -3.45 -48.79 10.34
CA SER A 33 -4.06 -47.46 10.45
C SER A 33 -5.25 -47.24 9.51
N GLY A 34 -5.66 -48.22 8.70
CA GLY A 34 -6.70 -48.10 7.69
C GLY A 34 -6.25 -47.44 6.40
N LYS A 35 -5.04 -46.88 6.32
CA LYS A 35 -4.52 -46.29 5.09
C LYS A 35 -4.17 -47.40 4.09
N LYS A 36 -4.51 -47.19 2.82
CA LYS A 36 -4.30 -48.14 1.72
C LYS A 36 -3.42 -47.51 0.66
N TYR A 37 -2.34 -48.18 0.26
CA TYR A 37 -1.40 -47.65 -0.73
C TYR A 37 -1.25 -48.62 -1.88
N TRP A 38 -1.30 -48.09 -3.10
CA TRP A 38 -0.88 -48.82 -4.29
C TRP A 38 0.63 -49.00 -4.29
N ARG A 39 1.11 -50.20 -4.62
CA ARG A 39 2.51 -50.56 -4.72
C ARG A 39 2.73 -51.32 -6.02
N VAL A 40 3.80 -50.96 -6.75
CA VAL A 40 4.24 -51.65 -7.95
C VAL A 40 5.65 -52.20 -7.73
N ARG A 41 5.79 -53.49 -7.86
CA ARG A 41 7.08 -54.17 -7.89
C ARG A 41 7.60 -54.18 -9.32
N TYR A 42 8.82 -53.74 -9.51
CA TYR A 42 9.49 -53.72 -10.81
C TYR A 42 10.96 -54.09 -10.68
N PHE A 43 11.58 -54.49 -11.80
CA PHE A 43 13.01 -54.84 -11.85
C PHE A 43 13.74 -53.79 -12.70
N LEU A 44 14.87 -53.31 -12.17
CA LEU A 44 15.78 -52.42 -12.88
C LEU A 44 17.18 -52.95 -12.76
N HIS A 45 17.85 -53.18 -13.89
CA HIS A 45 19.17 -53.81 -13.95
C HIS A 45 19.27 -55.11 -13.08
N GLY A 46 18.25 -55.96 -13.19
CA GLY A 46 18.18 -57.23 -12.46
C GLY A 46 17.85 -57.14 -10.97
N LYS A 47 17.71 -55.92 -10.39
CA LYS A 47 17.37 -55.73 -8.98
C LYS A 47 15.88 -55.40 -8.81
N GLU A 48 15.25 -56.06 -7.84
CA GLU A 48 13.86 -55.76 -7.47
C GLU A 48 13.74 -54.40 -6.80
N ASN A 49 12.78 -53.59 -7.26
CA ASN A 49 12.46 -52.28 -6.75
C ASN A 49 10.95 -52.16 -6.52
N LEU A 50 10.58 -51.17 -5.67
CA LEU A 50 9.21 -50.89 -5.29
C LEU A 50 8.85 -49.43 -5.62
N TYR A 51 7.82 -49.22 -6.40
CA TYR A 51 7.26 -47.90 -6.72
C TYR A 51 5.93 -47.74 -5.99
N THR A 52 5.57 -46.48 -5.64
CA THR A 52 4.31 -46.16 -4.95
C THR A 52 3.50 -45.18 -5.77
N PRO A 53 2.50 -45.64 -6.55
CA PRO A 53 1.56 -44.79 -7.26
C PRO A 53 0.86 -43.75 -6.39
N GLY A 54 0.39 -44.17 -5.22
CA GLY A 54 -0.30 -43.26 -4.31
C GLY A 54 -1.23 -43.98 -3.33
N GLN A 55 -2.02 -43.18 -2.62
CA GLN A 55 -2.98 -43.67 -1.62
C GLN A 55 -4.35 -43.87 -2.30
N TYR A 56 -4.99 -45.03 -2.03
CA TYR A 56 -6.39 -45.25 -2.38
C TYR A 56 -7.30 -44.56 -1.33
N PRO A 57 -8.39 -43.88 -1.71
CA PRO A 57 -8.99 -43.80 -3.04
C PRO A 57 -8.49 -42.61 -3.90
N GLN A 58 -7.57 -41.78 -3.43
CA GLN A 58 -7.05 -40.65 -4.19
C GLN A 58 -6.46 -41.06 -5.54
N VAL A 59 -5.77 -42.18 -5.58
CA VAL A 59 -5.36 -42.86 -6.82
C VAL A 59 -6.32 -44.05 -7.02
N THR A 60 -7.10 -44.02 -8.07
CA THR A 60 -8.03 -45.08 -8.43
C THR A 60 -7.31 -46.34 -8.92
N LEU A 61 -7.99 -47.51 -8.92
CA LEU A 61 -7.43 -48.73 -9.47
C LEU A 61 -7.01 -48.58 -10.95
N LYS A 62 -7.82 -47.84 -11.74
CA LYS A 62 -7.52 -47.57 -13.16
C LYS A 62 -6.21 -46.77 -13.30
N GLU A 63 -6.03 -45.74 -12.52
CA GLU A 63 -4.83 -44.92 -12.51
C GLU A 63 -3.62 -45.69 -12.00
N ALA A 64 -3.78 -46.52 -10.96
CA ALA A 64 -2.71 -47.37 -10.44
C ALA A 64 -2.21 -48.38 -11.50
N ARG A 65 -3.12 -48.95 -12.26
CA ARG A 65 -2.77 -49.86 -13.39
C ARG A 65 -2.02 -49.13 -14.49
N LYS A 66 -2.47 -47.92 -14.88
CA LYS A 66 -1.75 -47.08 -15.85
C LYS A 66 -0.35 -46.77 -15.36
N GLN A 67 -0.21 -46.31 -14.13
CA GLN A 67 1.13 -46.02 -13.57
C GLN A 67 2.01 -47.27 -13.47
N ARG A 68 1.44 -48.46 -13.19
CA ARG A 68 2.18 -49.71 -13.25
C ARG A 68 2.77 -49.95 -14.64
N ASP A 69 1.98 -49.75 -15.68
CA ASP A 69 2.41 -49.96 -17.08
C ASP A 69 3.51 -48.96 -17.46
N ASP A 70 3.35 -47.70 -17.09
CA ASP A 70 4.36 -46.64 -17.28
C ASP A 70 5.69 -46.97 -16.50
N VAL A 71 5.61 -47.45 -15.28
CA VAL A 71 6.76 -47.85 -14.45
C VAL A 71 7.51 -49.01 -15.11
N LYS A 72 6.80 -50.03 -15.59
CA LYS A 72 7.42 -51.16 -16.26
C LYS A 72 8.05 -50.80 -17.60
N HIS A 73 7.36 -49.93 -18.37
CA HIS A 73 7.90 -49.42 -19.62
C HIS A 73 9.22 -48.66 -19.41
N ASN A 74 9.27 -47.74 -18.49
CA ASN A 74 10.48 -46.96 -18.15
C ASN A 74 11.60 -47.91 -17.68
N ALA A 75 11.30 -48.83 -16.76
CA ALA A 75 12.28 -49.77 -16.24
C ALA A 75 12.86 -50.69 -17.33
N ALA A 76 12.04 -51.11 -18.32
CA ALA A 76 12.49 -51.88 -19.50
C ALA A 76 13.47 -51.10 -20.37
N GLN A 77 13.35 -49.75 -20.40
CA GLN A 77 14.26 -48.84 -21.08
C GLN A 77 15.51 -48.48 -20.25
N GLY A 78 15.67 -49.05 -19.04
CA GLY A 78 16.79 -48.76 -18.15
C GLY A 78 16.61 -47.43 -17.39
N ILE A 79 15.44 -46.78 -17.43
CA ILE A 79 15.13 -45.53 -16.78
C ILE A 79 14.54 -45.84 -15.39
N ASP A 80 15.09 -45.25 -14.32
CA ASP A 80 14.55 -45.46 -12.98
C ASP A 80 13.28 -44.63 -12.73
N PRO A 81 12.09 -45.26 -12.57
CA PRO A 81 10.83 -44.56 -12.32
C PRO A 81 10.82 -43.74 -11.02
N LYS A 82 11.63 -44.11 -10.02
CA LYS A 82 11.75 -43.34 -8.77
C LYS A 82 12.55 -42.06 -8.97
N ALA A 83 13.62 -42.11 -9.76
CA ALA A 83 14.41 -40.94 -10.09
C ALA A 83 13.54 -39.91 -10.85
N LEU A 84 12.77 -40.38 -11.86
CA LEU A 84 11.81 -39.52 -12.57
C LEU A 84 10.77 -38.89 -11.64
N GLN A 85 10.17 -39.67 -10.73
CA GLN A 85 9.20 -39.14 -9.76
C GLN A 85 9.83 -38.12 -8.82
N GLN A 86 11.07 -38.34 -8.40
CA GLN A 86 11.79 -37.39 -7.54
C GLN A 86 12.14 -36.10 -8.30
N GLU A 87 12.60 -36.21 -9.54
CA GLU A 87 12.86 -35.06 -10.41
C GLU A 87 11.59 -34.22 -10.65
N GLU A 88 10.45 -34.86 -10.90
CA GLU A 88 9.17 -34.17 -11.06
C GLU A 88 8.73 -33.45 -9.78
N ARG A 89 8.92 -34.09 -8.62
CA ARG A 89 8.65 -33.47 -7.31
C ARG A 89 9.57 -32.27 -7.05
N ASP A 90 10.86 -32.44 -7.32
CA ASP A 90 11.85 -31.38 -7.11
C ASP A 90 11.62 -30.23 -8.11
N ARG A 91 11.26 -30.54 -9.34
CA ARG A 91 10.87 -29.55 -10.36
C ARG A 91 9.60 -28.79 -9.94
N SER A 92 8.58 -29.49 -9.45
CA SER A 92 7.34 -28.89 -8.96
C SER A 92 7.61 -27.99 -7.75
N LYS A 93 8.44 -28.46 -6.81
CA LYS A 93 8.84 -27.70 -5.62
C LYS A 93 9.64 -26.45 -5.98
N ARG A 94 10.64 -26.56 -6.85
CA ARG A 94 11.39 -25.42 -7.38
C ARG A 94 10.49 -24.44 -8.14
N SER A 95 9.57 -24.95 -8.96
CA SER A 95 8.61 -24.10 -9.67
C SER A 95 7.71 -23.30 -8.72
N GLN A 96 7.35 -23.86 -7.58
CA GLN A 96 6.55 -23.22 -6.56
C GLN A 96 7.37 -22.21 -5.74
N GLU A 97 8.62 -22.56 -5.38
CA GLU A 97 9.57 -21.66 -4.72
C GLU A 97 9.94 -20.47 -5.61
N ASP A 98 10.05 -20.66 -6.91
CA ASP A 98 10.34 -19.61 -7.90
C ASP A 98 9.07 -19.00 -8.52
N SER A 99 7.90 -19.18 -7.90
CA SER A 99 6.69 -18.49 -8.38
C SER A 99 6.79 -17.00 -8.14
N PHE A 100 6.18 -16.20 -9.02
CA PHE A 100 6.16 -14.74 -8.85
C PHE A 100 5.60 -14.32 -7.50
N ASP A 101 4.51 -14.95 -7.04
CA ASP A 101 3.88 -14.59 -5.77
C ASP A 101 4.80 -14.84 -4.58
N THR A 102 5.47 -16.00 -4.53
CA THR A 102 6.45 -16.32 -3.46
C THR A 102 7.55 -15.25 -3.40
N ILE A 103 8.14 -14.91 -4.54
CA ILE A 103 9.22 -13.93 -4.61
C ILE A 103 8.73 -12.51 -4.31
N ALA A 104 7.53 -12.15 -4.77
CA ALA A 104 6.94 -10.84 -4.50
C ALA A 104 6.65 -10.62 -3.01
N ILE A 105 6.17 -11.66 -2.31
CA ILE A 105 5.94 -11.61 -0.86
C ILE A 105 7.26 -11.52 -0.10
N GLU A 106 8.23 -12.36 -0.45
CA GLU A 106 9.56 -12.32 0.14
C GLU A 106 10.23 -10.92 -0.02
N TRP A 107 10.15 -10.35 -1.23
CA TRP A 107 10.61 -9.00 -1.49
C TRP A 107 9.89 -7.98 -0.62
N TRP A 108 8.55 -8.09 -0.52
CA TRP A 108 7.74 -7.18 0.30
C TRP A 108 8.13 -7.29 1.79
N GLU A 109 8.26 -8.48 2.35
CA GLU A 109 8.64 -8.71 3.75
C GLU A 109 10.01 -8.11 4.06
N LYS A 110 10.97 -8.27 3.17
CA LYS A 110 12.33 -7.74 3.32
C LYS A 110 12.39 -6.22 3.26
N HIS A 111 11.55 -5.56 2.47
CA HIS A 111 11.63 -4.12 2.23
C HIS A 111 10.60 -3.31 3.03
N SER A 112 9.45 -3.88 3.37
CA SER A 112 8.37 -3.18 4.07
C SER A 112 8.77 -2.56 5.42
N PRO A 113 9.71 -3.10 6.24
CA PRO A 113 10.10 -2.45 7.48
C PRO A 113 10.73 -1.06 7.32
N ARG A 114 11.18 -0.71 6.10
CA ARG A 114 11.76 0.60 5.77
C ARG A 114 10.73 1.59 5.23
N TRP A 115 9.51 1.14 4.99
CA TRP A 115 8.44 1.95 4.42
C TRP A 115 7.49 2.47 5.49
N THR A 116 6.67 3.45 5.11
CA THR A 116 5.51 3.81 5.93
C THR A 116 4.46 2.71 5.85
N ASP A 117 3.67 2.49 6.91
CA ASP A 117 2.59 1.49 6.95
C ASP A 117 1.63 1.65 5.78
N HIS A 118 1.32 2.91 5.42
CA HIS A 118 0.46 3.22 4.28
C HIS A 118 1.04 2.70 2.96
N TYR A 119 2.32 2.97 2.69
CA TYR A 119 2.98 2.51 1.46
C TYR A 119 3.15 1.00 1.44
N ALA A 120 3.57 0.39 2.55
CA ALA A 120 3.65 -1.06 2.69
C ALA A 120 2.31 -1.74 2.41
N SER A 121 1.20 -1.20 2.97
CA SER A 121 -0.16 -1.68 2.70
C SER A 121 -0.57 -1.48 1.23
N GLN A 122 -0.19 -0.37 0.60
CA GLN A 122 -0.49 -0.09 -0.81
C GLN A 122 0.22 -1.10 -1.74
N VAL A 123 1.50 -1.36 -1.52
CA VAL A 123 2.27 -2.35 -2.27
C VAL A 123 1.67 -3.75 -2.09
N ARG A 124 1.36 -4.14 -0.84
CA ARG A 124 0.75 -5.45 -0.54
C ARG A 124 -0.56 -5.65 -1.29
N LYS A 125 -1.43 -4.64 -1.27
CA LYS A 125 -2.69 -4.67 -2.04
C LYS A 125 -2.45 -4.76 -3.54
N GLY A 126 -1.42 -4.09 -4.07
CA GLY A 126 -1.02 -4.19 -5.47
C GLY A 126 -0.60 -5.62 -5.85
N ILE A 127 0.19 -6.28 -5.01
CA ILE A 127 0.56 -7.69 -5.20
C ILE A 127 -0.70 -8.57 -5.19
N GLU A 128 -1.53 -8.46 -4.16
CA GLU A 128 -2.66 -9.37 -3.95
C GLU A 128 -3.80 -9.19 -4.96
N ARG A 129 -4.12 -7.95 -5.34
CA ARG A 129 -5.29 -7.64 -6.16
C ARG A 129 -5.00 -7.57 -7.65
N GLU A 130 -3.77 -7.20 -8.02
CA GLU A 130 -3.41 -6.97 -9.41
C GLU A 130 -2.47 -8.06 -9.94
N MET A 131 -1.32 -8.27 -9.29
CA MET A 131 -0.26 -9.12 -9.83
C MET A 131 -0.54 -10.60 -9.62
N ARG A 132 -0.97 -11.00 -8.40
CA ARG A 132 -1.27 -12.40 -8.07
C ARG A 132 -2.32 -13.03 -9.00
N PRO A 133 -3.46 -12.39 -9.31
CA PRO A 133 -4.44 -12.95 -10.25
C PRO A 133 -3.93 -13.02 -11.69
N ALA A 134 -2.97 -12.18 -12.08
CA ALA A 134 -2.45 -12.13 -13.43
C ALA A 134 -1.43 -13.24 -13.70
N PHE A 135 -0.47 -13.41 -12.81
CA PHE A 135 0.63 -14.34 -13.01
C PHE A 135 1.31 -14.83 -11.70
N GLY A 136 0.64 -14.71 -10.55
CA GLY A 136 1.22 -15.09 -9.26
C GLY A 136 1.74 -16.53 -9.19
N ALA A 137 1.03 -17.48 -9.79
CA ALA A 137 1.41 -18.90 -9.82
C ALA A 137 2.46 -19.26 -10.89
N LYS A 138 2.75 -18.33 -11.85
CA LYS A 138 3.76 -18.58 -12.86
C LYS A 138 5.17 -18.53 -12.27
N ASN A 139 6.06 -19.39 -12.79
CA ASN A 139 7.48 -19.23 -12.51
C ASN A 139 7.95 -17.87 -12.99
N ILE A 140 8.74 -17.15 -12.18
CA ILE A 140 9.16 -15.78 -12.45
C ILE A 140 9.92 -15.63 -13.76
N ARG A 141 10.70 -16.65 -14.19
CA ARG A 141 11.41 -16.67 -15.48
C ARG A 141 10.50 -16.81 -16.71
N GLN A 142 9.26 -17.23 -16.50
CA GLN A 142 8.29 -17.45 -17.59
C GLN A 142 7.38 -16.26 -17.87
N ILE A 143 7.46 -15.20 -17.04
CA ILE A 143 6.66 -13.99 -17.23
C ILE A 143 7.32 -13.13 -18.30
N THR A 144 6.56 -12.79 -19.31
CA THR A 144 7.01 -12.04 -20.48
C THR A 144 6.64 -10.56 -20.39
N PRO A 145 7.28 -9.67 -21.15
CA PRO A 145 6.84 -8.29 -21.29
C PRO A 145 5.37 -8.17 -21.72
N ALA A 146 4.88 -9.08 -22.56
CA ALA A 146 3.48 -9.10 -22.98
C ALA A 146 2.51 -9.40 -21.82
N ASP A 147 2.91 -10.23 -20.85
CA ASP A 147 2.09 -10.49 -19.64
C ASP A 147 1.97 -9.23 -18.80
N VAL A 148 3.08 -8.53 -18.60
CA VAL A 148 3.11 -7.27 -17.82
C VAL A 148 2.33 -6.18 -18.54
N LEU A 149 2.49 -6.04 -19.86
CA LEU A 149 1.75 -5.07 -20.67
C LEU A 149 0.24 -5.29 -20.56
N ARG A 150 -0.24 -6.53 -20.70
CA ARG A 150 -1.67 -6.85 -20.53
C ARG A 150 -2.20 -6.46 -19.16
N LEU A 151 -1.43 -6.68 -18.09
CA LEU A 151 -1.82 -6.29 -16.75
C LEU A 151 -1.96 -4.78 -16.61
N VAL A 152 -0.95 -4.01 -17.02
CA VAL A 152 -0.98 -2.54 -16.87
C VAL A 152 -2.06 -1.91 -17.75
N GLN A 153 -2.28 -2.39 -18.97
CA GLN A 153 -3.38 -1.95 -19.83
C GLN A 153 -4.76 -2.26 -19.25
N LYS A 154 -4.94 -3.43 -18.63
CA LYS A 154 -6.18 -3.76 -17.91
C LYS A 154 -6.45 -2.78 -16.75
N ILE A 155 -5.42 -2.40 -16.02
CA ILE A 155 -5.56 -1.42 -14.91
C ILE A 155 -5.84 -0.03 -15.47
N GLU A 156 -5.19 0.37 -16.56
CA GLU A 156 -5.41 1.66 -17.23
C GLU A 156 -6.83 1.77 -17.78
N ALA A 157 -7.32 0.74 -18.47
CA ALA A 157 -8.67 0.70 -19.07
C ALA A 157 -9.81 0.86 -18.05
N ARG A 158 -9.60 0.49 -16.80
CA ARG A 158 -10.56 0.76 -15.72
C ARG A 158 -10.48 2.17 -15.12
N GLY A 159 -9.69 3.08 -15.72
CA GLY A 159 -9.56 4.48 -15.29
C GLY A 159 -8.52 4.70 -14.18
N ALA A 160 -7.55 3.80 -14.00
CA ALA A 160 -6.53 3.89 -12.94
C ALA A 160 -5.08 3.92 -13.46
N PRO A 161 -4.71 4.85 -14.39
CA PRO A 161 -3.38 4.87 -15.01
C PRO A 161 -2.24 5.08 -13.99
N SER A 162 -2.45 5.87 -12.94
CA SER A 162 -1.45 6.03 -11.88
C SER A 162 -1.17 4.72 -11.12
N VAL A 163 -2.19 3.87 -10.93
CA VAL A 163 -2.02 2.54 -10.33
C VAL A 163 -1.29 1.62 -11.28
N ALA A 164 -1.59 1.66 -12.59
CA ALA A 164 -0.89 0.89 -13.61
C ALA A 164 0.62 1.18 -13.60
N MET A 165 0.99 2.46 -13.54
CA MET A 165 2.39 2.89 -13.44
C MET A 165 3.07 2.37 -12.17
N LEU A 166 2.41 2.47 -11.02
CA LEU A 166 2.94 1.95 -9.75
C LEU A 166 3.13 0.44 -9.79
N VAL A 167 2.16 -0.29 -10.32
CA VAL A 167 2.24 -1.76 -10.49
C VAL A 167 3.43 -2.14 -11.36
N ARG A 168 3.62 -1.47 -12.50
CA ARG A 168 4.81 -1.68 -13.35
C ARG A 168 6.12 -1.45 -12.55
N GLN A 169 6.20 -0.34 -11.80
CA GLN A 169 7.37 -0.03 -11.00
C GLN A 169 7.65 -1.08 -9.92
N TRP A 170 6.61 -1.59 -9.26
CA TRP A 170 6.76 -2.65 -8.27
C TRP A 170 7.21 -3.97 -8.91
N ILE A 171 6.67 -4.33 -10.08
CA ILE A 171 7.14 -5.49 -10.83
C ILE A 171 8.63 -5.36 -11.14
N ALA A 172 9.08 -4.21 -11.65
CA ALA A 172 10.50 -3.95 -11.91
C ALA A 172 11.37 -4.09 -10.65
N GLN A 173 10.87 -3.64 -9.48
CA GLN A 173 11.60 -3.79 -8.22
C GLN A 173 11.66 -5.25 -7.75
N ILE A 174 10.57 -6.00 -7.90
CA ILE A 174 10.51 -7.44 -7.59
C ILE A 174 11.51 -8.20 -8.47
N TYR A 175 11.55 -7.90 -9.77
CA TYR A 175 12.51 -8.54 -10.69
C TYR A 175 13.96 -8.18 -10.39
N ARG A 176 14.24 -6.95 -9.99
CA ARG A 176 15.56 -6.54 -9.55
C ARG A 176 16.00 -7.33 -8.29
N TYR A 177 15.07 -7.57 -7.38
CA TYR A 177 15.30 -8.44 -6.24
C TYR A 177 15.51 -9.89 -6.66
N ALA A 178 14.68 -10.44 -7.55
CA ALA A 178 14.80 -11.79 -8.06
C ALA A 178 16.15 -12.01 -8.79
N ALA A 179 16.60 -11.02 -9.58
CA ALA A 179 17.90 -11.05 -10.24
C ALA A 179 19.05 -11.05 -9.22
N SER A 180 18.97 -10.22 -8.17
CA SER A 180 19.99 -10.19 -7.10
C SER A 180 20.08 -11.48 -6.29
N THR A 181 19.03 -12.32 -6.34
CA THR A 181 18.98 -13.66 -5.71
C THR A 181 19.08 -14.80 -6.74
N LEU A 182 19.52 -14.51 -7.96
CA LEU A 182 19.76 -15.44 -9.07
C LEU A 182 18.52 -16.25 -9.51
N ARG A 183 17.31 -15.73 -9.25
CA ARG A 183 16.03 -16.34 -9.61
C ARG A 183 15.41 -15.76 -10.89
N ALA A 184 15.92 -14.65 -11.41
CA ALA A 184 15.53 -14.09 -12.71
C ALA A 184 16.75 -13.56 -13.44
N ASP A 185 16.68 -13.56 -14.79
CA ASP A 185 17.79 -13.16 -15.65
C ASP A 185 17.56 -11.75 -16.24
N HIS A 186 16.31 -11.30 -16.34
CA HIS A 186 15.94 -10.00 -16.93
C HIS A 186 14.63 -9.48 -16.31
N ASP A 187 14.39 -8.17 -16.47
CA ASP A 187 13.17 -7.48 -16.00
C ASP A 187 12.17 -7.31 -17.17
N PRO A 188 11.03 -8.02 -17.19
CA PRO A 188 10.02 -7.89 -18.23
C PRO A 188 9.23 -6.57 -18.17
N ALA A 189 9.34 -5.80 -17.09
CA ALA A 189 8.70 -4.49 -16.96
C ALA A 189 9.53 -3.35 -17.56
N ALA A 190 10.82 -3.56 -17.84
CA ALA A 190 11.69 -2.55 -18.39
C ALA A 190 11.32 -2.15 -19.85
N PRO A 191 11.04 -3.07 -20.78
CA PRO A 191 10.71 -2.73 -22.16
C PRO A 191 9.38 -1.99 -22.32
N ILE A 192 8.51 -2.05 -21.33
CA ILE A 192 7.19 -1.40 -21.37
C ILE A 192 7.15 -0.05 -20.62
N GLU A 193 8.31 0.52 -20.31
CA GLU A 193 8.39 1.87 -19.78
C GLU A 193 7.83 2.86 -20.80
N GLY A 194 6.86 3.70 -20.38
CA GLY A 194 6.14 4.62 -21.27
C GLY A 194 4.89 4.02 -21.96
N ALA A 195 4.61 2.71 -21.83
CA ALA A 195 3.40 2.12 -22.39
C ALA A 195 2.10 2.66 -21.75
N VAL A 196 2.17 3.16 -20.52
CA VAL A 196 1.08 3.87 -19.83
C VAL A 196 1.49 5.31 -19.62
N GLN A 197 0.69 6.25 -20.11
CA GLN A 197 0.96 7.67 -19.91
C GLN A 197 0.33 8.18 -18.62
N ARG A 198 1.09 8.98 -17.90
CA ARG A 198 0.56 9.67 -16.74
C ARG A 198 -0.41 10.77 -17.21
N PRO A 199 -1.65 10.81 -16.72
CA PRO A 199 -2.52 11.94 -16.98
C PRO A 199 -1.82 13.24 -16.54
N PRO A 200 -2.07 14.35 -17.23
CA PRO A 200 -1.55 15.65 -16.79
C PRO A 200 -1.90 15.89 -15.33
N VAL A 201 -0.90 16.30 -14.55
CA VAL A 201 -1.11 16.59 -13.13
C VAL A 201 -1.98 17.85 -13.05
N GLN A 202 -3.22 17.71 -12.65
CA GLN A 202 -4.03 18.85 -12.25
C GLN A 202 -3.59 19.26 -10.85
N HIS A 203 -2.85 20.34 -10.74
CA HIS A 203 -2.52 20.93 -9.45
C HIS A 203 -3.82 21.42 -8.79
N SER A 204 -3.94 21.26 -7.48
CA SER A 204 -5.04 21.90 -6.73
C SER A 204 -5.00 23.40 -7.00
N ARG A 205 -6.06 23.94 -7.60
CA ARG A 205 -6.16 25.38 -7.85
C ARG A 205 -6.14 26.11 -6.51
N SER A 206 -5.42 27.22 -6.44
CA SER A 206 -5.61 28.21 -5.38
C SER A 206 -6.97 28.86 -5.55
N LEU A 207 -7.63 29.17 -4.46
CA LEU A 207 -8.88 29.95 -4.46
C LEU A 207 -8.54 31.43 -4.67
N SER A 208 -9.43 32.16 -5.33
CA SER A 208 -9.44 33.61 -5.27
C SER A 208 -9.82 34.10 -3.85
N ALA A 209 -9.70 35.40 -3.60
CA ALA A 209 -10.15 36.00 -2.34
C ALA A 209 -11.64 35.77 -2.10
N GLU A 210 -12.45 35.95 -3.15
CA GLU A 210 -13.90 35.76 -3.13
C GLU A 210 -14.28 34.30 -2.84
N ASP A 211 -13.65 33.33 -3.57
CA ASP A 211 -13.88 31.91 -3.37
C ASP A 211 -13.46 31.49 -1.95
N LEU A 212 -12.39 32.08 -1.40
CA LEU A 212 -11.91 31.79 -0.04
C LEU A 212 -12.91 32.31 1.02
N ALA A 213 -13.47 33.52 0.82
CA ALA A 213 -14.52 34.08 1.68
C ALA A 213 -15.79 33.22 1.64
N GLU A 214 -16.21 32.80 0.44
CA GLU A 214 -17.37 31.93 0.26
C GLU A 214 -17.16 30.60 0.99
N LEU A 215 -16.02 29.96 0.78
CA LEU A 215 -15.70 28.70 1.44
C LEU A 215 -15.66 28.85 2.96
N ALA A 216 -15.02 29.89 3.49
CA ALA A 216 -14.92 30.13 4.93
C ALA A 216 -16.33 30.26 5.56
N ASN A 217 -17.23 31.02 4.96
CA ASN A 217 -18.63 31.19 5.41
C ASN A 217 -19.42 29.86 5.28
N GLN A 218 -19.20 29.10 4.21
CA GLN A 218 -19.84 27.79 4.04
C GLN A 218 -19.37 26.75 5.05
N ILE A 219 -18.11 26.79 5.48
CA ILE A 219 -17.59 25.89 6.51
C ILE A 219 -18.38 26.04 7.81
N ASP A 220 -18.72 27.26 8.24
CA ASP A 220 -19.47 27.49 9.47
C ASP A 220 -20.93 27.03 9.37
N THR A 221 -21.54 27.15 8.20
CA THR A 221 -22.96 26.83 7.99
C THR A 221 -23.20 25.39 7.48
N ARG A 222 -22.28 24.84 6.71
CA ARG A 222 -22.44 23.56 5.98
C ARG A 222 -21.29 22.56 6.21
N GLY A 223 -20.29 22.89 7.02
CA GLY A 223 -19.11 22.04 7.30
C GLY A 223 -19.42 20.71 8.02
N GLY A 224 -20.65 20.53 8.45
CA GLY A 224 -21.12 19.34 9.14
C GLY A 224 -20.78 19.36 10.63
N TRP A 225 -20.24 18.25 11.14
CA TRP A 225 -19.87 18.17 12.56
C TRP A 225 -18.85 19.27 12.93
N ARG A 226 -19.09 19.98 14.05
CA ARG A 226 -18.30 21.19 14.44
C ARG A 226 -16.79 20.93 14.47
N ILE A 227 -16.35 19.75 14.90
CA ILE A 227 -14.93 19.36 14.87
C ILE A 227 -14.36 19.41 13.44
N ASN A 228 -15.15 19.03 12.42
CA ASN A 228 -14.70 19.10 11.03
C ASN A 228 -14.60 20.55 10.53
N ALA A 229 -15.53 21.40 10.94
CA ALA A 229 -15.49 22.83 10.62
C ALA A 229 -14.25 23.49 11.24
N ILE A 230 -13.99 23.23 12.52
CA ILE A 230 -12.78 23.69 13.20
C ILE A 230 -11.53 23.18 12.50
N ALA A 231 -11.48 21.89 12.13
CA ALA A 231 -10.36 21.30 11.41
C ALA A 231 -10.07 22.03 10.08
N MET A 232 -11.11 22.40 9.31
CA MET A 232 -10.96 23.12 8.05
C MET A 232 -10.48 24.57 8.29
N HIS A 233 -11.03 25.27 9.26
CA HIS A 233 -10.58 26.62 9.62
C HIS A 233 -9.12 26.64 10.12
N VAL A 234 -8.70 25.62 10.89
CA VAL A 234 -7.32 25.49 11.33
C VAL A 234 -6.39 25.20 10.15
N LEU A 235 -6.77 24.28 9.22
CA LEU A 235 -6.01 24.04 7.99
C LEU A 235 -5.83 25.31 7.16
N MET A 236 -6.92 26.06 6.98
CA MET A 236 -6.94 27.30 6.22
C MET A 236 -5.92 28.32 6.76
N ARG A 237 -5.81 28.47 8.09
CA ARG A 237 -5.02 29.50 8.77
C ARG A 237 -3.60 29.08 9.15
N THR A 238 -3.30 27.76 9.21
CA THR A 238 -2.00 27.26 9.66
C THR A 238 -1.11 26.72 8.56
N MET A 239 -1.66 26.48 7.37
CA MET A 239 -0.96 25.84 6.25
C MET A 239 -0.43 24.43 6.59
N LEU A 240 -0.93 23.74 7.63
CA LEU A 240 -0.58 22.36 7.94
C LEU A 240 -1.03 21.40 6.84
N ARG A 241 -0.33 20.29 6.64
CA ARG A 241 -0.86 19.19 5.81
C ARG A 241 -2.03 18.52 6.52
N THR A 242 -3.01 18.04 5.74
CA THR A 242 -4.18 17.34 6.30
C THR A 242 -3.80 16.17 7.20
N GLY A 243 -2.70 15.46 6.88
CA GLY A 243 -2.17 14.38 7.71
C GLY A 243 -1.60 14.85 9.04
N GLU A 244 -0.90 15.98 9.04
CA GLU A 244 -0.31 16.61 10.24
C GLU A 244 -1.42 17.07 11.19
N LEU A 245 -2.42 17.76 10.67
CA LEU A 245 -3.58 18.22 11.46
C LEU A 245 -4.37 17.05 12.06
N ARG A 246 -4.78 16.08 11.22
CA ARG A 246 -5.66 14.98 11.66
C ARG A 246 -5.08 14.15 12.79
N GLN A 247 -3.75 13.99 12.82
CA GLN A 247 -3.03 13.22 13.80
C GLN A 247 -2.55 14.08 14.99
N GLY A 248 -2.96 15.35 15.05
CA GLY A 248 -2.59 16.29 16.10
C GLY A 248 -3.00 15.79 17.47
N ARG A 249 -2.12 16.01 18.45
CA ARG A 249 -2.32 15.66 19.86
C ARG A 249 -2.28 16.90 20.72
N TRP A 250 -3.06 16.89 21.81
CA TRP A 250 -3.12 18.05 22.71
C TRP A 250 -1.78 18.37 23.38
N GLU A 251 -0.96 17.38 23.64
CA GLU A 251 0.39 17.55 24.19
C GLU A 251 1.34 18.36 23.30
N GLU A 252 0.99 18.55 22.02
CA GLU A 252 1.78 19.29 21.03
C GLU A 252 1.44 20.79 21.01
N VAL A 253 0.36 21.22 21.67
CA VAL A 253 -0.13 22.59 21.65
C VAL A 253 0.24 23.31 22.94
N ASP A 254 1.01 24.38 22.82
CA ASP A 254 1.33 25.31 23.91
C ASP A 254 0.46 26.56 23.74
N PHE A 255 -0.64 26.64 24.50
CA PHE A 255 -1.55 27.79 24.47
C PHE A 255 -0.90 29.07 25.01
N MET A 256 0.05 28.98 25.97
CA MET A 256 0.72 30.15 26.53
C MET A 256 1.66 30.79 25.49
N ARG A 257 2.35 29.98 24.72
CA ARG A 257 3.23 30.45 23.65
C ARG A 257 2.50 30.67 22.34
N ALA A 258 1.25 30.22 22.23
CA ALA A 258 0.48 30.13 20.99
C ALA A 258 1.27 29.43 19.89
N GLU A 259 1.68 28.19 20.15
CA GLU A 259 2.48 27.36 19.26
C GLU A 259 1.94 25.92 19.21
N TRP A 260 1.98 25.32 18.01
CA TRP A 260 1.77 23.90 17.82
C TRP A 260 3.07 23.26 17.34
N ARG A 261 3.61 22.32 18.10
CA ARG A 261 4.88 21.65 17.84
C ARG A 261 4.63 20.25 17.27
N VAL A 262 4.65 20.13 15.94
CA VAL A 262 4.48 18.84 15.26
C VAL A 262 5.80 18.05 15.34
N PRO A 263 5.83 16.86 15.96
CA PRO A 263 7.05 16.09 16.13
C PRO A 263 7.57 15.51 14.81
N ALA A 264 8.86 15.22 14.74
CA ALA A 264 9.56 14.77 13.53
C ALA A 264 8.98 13.49 12.92
N GLU A 265 8.49 12.58 13.75
CA GLU A 265 7.93 11.27 13.35
C GLU A 265 6.69 11.43 12.47
N ARG A 266 5.94 12.53 12.67
CA ARG A 266 4.71 12.83 11.90
C ARG A 266 4.97 13.72 10.69
N MET A 267 6.19 14.25 10.55
CA MET A 267 6.57 15.12 9.44
C MET A 267 7.14 14.31 8.26
N LYS A 268 6.70 14.66 7.04
CA LYS A 268 7.18 14.01 5.81
C LYS A 268 8.71 14.02 5.69
N MET A 269 9.35 15.09 6.16
CA MET A 269 10.82 15.27 6.08
C MET A 269 11.53 14.87 7.38
N ARG A 270 10.83 14.24 8.33
CA ARG A 270 11.37 13.80 9.63
C ARG A 270 12.15 14.90 10.39
N ARG A 271 11.65 16.13 10.32
CA ARG A 271 12.15 17.29 11.10
C ARG A 271 10.98 17.88 11.87
N PRO A 272 11.13 18.26 13.15
CA PRO A 272 10.05 18.88 13.91
C PRO A 272 9.64 20.21 13.24
N HIS A 273 8.37 20.56 13.34
CA HIS A 273 7.85 21.80 12.79
C HIS A 273 7.05 22.56 13.84
N VAL A 274 7.49 23.78 14.13
CA VAL A 274 6.76 24.68 15.04
C VAL A 274 5.87 25.59 14.20
N VAL A 275 4.58 25.55 14.46
CA VAL A 275 3.55 26.36 13.80
C VAL A 275 3.07 27.43 14.76
N PRO A 276 3.34 28.71 14.51
CA PRO A 276 2.74 29.80 15.27
C PRO A 276 1.23 29.80 15.09
N LEU A 277 0.50 30.06 16.16
CA LEU A 277 -0.96 30.12 16.13
C LEU A 277 -1.43 31.57 16.20
N SER A 278 -2.30 31.97 15.28
CA SER A 278 -3.01 33.25 15.35
C SER A 278 -4.04 33.22 16.48
N LYS A 279 -4.51 34.39 16.90
CA LYS A 279 -5.56 34.53 17.94
C LYS A 279 -6.81 33.72 17.57
N GLN A 280 -7.22 33.76 16.30
CA GLN A 280 -8.35 33.01 15.78
C GLN A 280 -8.17 31.50 15.88
N VAL A 281 -6.97 31.00 15.58
CA VAL A 281 -6.66 29.57 15.71
C VAL A 281 -6.63 29.16 17.19
N VAL A 282 -6.08 29.98 18.06
CA VAL A 282 -6.11 29.72 19.52
C VAL A 282 -7.56 29.60 20.01
N THR A 283 -8.44 30.53 19.64
CA THR A 283 -9.87 30.48 19.98
C THR A 283 -10.53 29.20 19.49
N LEU A 284 -10.30 28.82 18.22
CA LEU A 284 -10.84 27.59 17.64
C LEU A 284 -10.32 26.34 18.36
N LEU A 285 -9.06 26.31 18.75
CA LEU A 285 -8.48 25.18 19.47
C LEU A 285 -8.96 25.12 20.92
N GLN A 286 -9.23 26.25 21.57
CA GLN A 286 -9.87 26.30 22.90
C GLN A 286 -11.31 25.77 22.84
N GLU A 287 -12.08 26.15 21.81
CA GLU A 287 -13.41 25.58 21.56
C GLU A 287 -13.31 24.06 21.35
N LEU A 288 -12.37 23.62 20.49
CA LEU A 288 -12.14 22.20 20.22
C LEU A 288 -11.76 21.42 21.49
N HIS A 289 -10.97 22.05 22.38
CA HIS A 289 -10.58 21.45 23.64
C HIS A 289 -11.78 21.15 24.55
N GLY A 290 -12.84 21.96 24.48
CA GLY A 290 -14.11 21.68 25.15
C GLY A 290 -14.75 20.35 24.68
N TYR A 291 -14.55 19.98 23.41
CA TYR A 291 -15.09 18.72 22.86
C TYR A 291 -14.17 17.51 23.06
N THR A 292 -12.86 17.68 22.90
CA THR A 292 -11.90 16.58 22.79
C THR A 292 -10.71 16.66 23.76
N GLY A 293 -10.66 17.66 24.64
CA GLY A 293 -9.54 17.87 25.57
C GLY A 293 -9.29 16.73 26.57
N HIS A 294 -10.30 15.88 26.78
CA HIS A 294 -10.20 14.66 27.59
C HIS A 294 -9.58 13.48 26.84
N MET A 295 -9.29 13.64 25.55
CA MET A 295 -8.69 12.62 24.67
C MET A 295 -7.26 13.02 24.29
N PRO A 296 -6.38 12.08 23.94
CA PRO A 296 -5.04 12.42 23.44
C PRO A 296 -5.08 13.12 22.07
N LEU A 297 -6.04 12.75 21.20
CA LEU A 297 -6.17 13.29 19.85
C LEU A 297 -7.03 14.55 19.83
N MET A 298 -6.57 15.58 19.14
CA MET A 298 -7.32 16.81 18.91
C MET A 298 -8.53 16.56 17.98
N PHE A 299 -8.34 15.77 16.94
CA PHE A 299 -9.32 15.47 15.90
C PHE A 299 -9.59 13.96 15.82
N PRO A 300 -10.30 13.38 16.80
CA PRO A 300 -10.64 11.96 16.81
C PRO A 300 -11.68 11.60 15.74
N SER A 301 -11.70 10.36 15.30
CA SER A 301 -12.76 9.82 14.46
C SER A 301 -14.05 9.66 15.27
N TYR A 302 -15.18 10.09 14.70
CA TYR A 302 -16.49 9.90 15.34
C TYR A 302 -16.80 8.43 15.64
N ARG A 303 -16.49 7.53 14.67
CA ARG A 303 -16.79 6.10 14.83
C ARG A 303 -15.78 5.33 15.70
N HIS A 304 -14.56 5.84 15.76
CA HIS A 304 -13.44 5.20 16.46
C HIS A 304 -12.61 6.26 17.18
N PRO A 305 -13.02 6.71 18.38
CA PRO A 305 -12.37 7.85 19.08
C PRO A 305 -10.87 7.67 19.36
N GLY A 306 -10.39 6.42 19.44
CA GLY A 306 -8.96 6.12 19.56
C GLY A 306 -8.15 6.28 18.25
N LYS A 307 -8.82 6.58 17.13
CA LYS A 307 -8.17 6.82 15.83
C LYS A 307 -8.40 8.26 15.38
N PRO A 308 -7.48 8.85 14.62
CA PRO A 308 -7.66 10.20 14.08
C PRO A 308 -8.77 10.23 13.02
N LEU A 309 -9.28 11.42 12.68
CA LEU A 309 -10.16 11.66 11.53
C LEU A 309 -9.62 10.94 10.29
N SER A 310 -10.51 10.36 9.50
CA SER A 310 -10.08 9.63 8.29
C SER A 310 -9.42 10.57 7.28
N ALA A 311 -8.53 10.03 6.43
CA ALA A 311 -7.83 10.81 5.41
C ALA A 311 -8.78 11.48 4.40
N THR A 312 -10.00 10.98 4.27
CA THR A 312 -11.00 11.48 3.32
C THR A 312 -12.00 12.45 3.94
N THR A 313 -12.04 12.61 5.26
CA THR A 313 -13.09 13.37 5.95
C THR A 313 -13.17 14.81 5.47
N ILE A 314 -12.04 15.53 5.39
CA ILE A 314 -11.99 16.91 4.92
C ILE A 314 -12.46 17.02 3.47
N ASN A 315 -11.94 16.17 2.58
CA ASN A 315 -12.34 16.20 1.17
C ASN A 315 -13.83 15.86 0.98
N LYS A 316 -14.38 14.93 1.76
CA LYS A 316 -15.81 14.63 1.73
C LYS A 316 -16.68 15.77 2.27
N ALA A 317 -16.19 16.54 3.24
CA ALA A 317 -16.89 17.75 3.69
C ALA A 317 -16.90 18.82 2.59
N LEU A 318 -15.76 19.07 1.95
CA LEU A 318 -15.64 19.97 0.80
C LEU A 318 -16.55 19.53 -0.37
N GLU A 319 -16.59 18.25 -0.69
CA GLU A 319 -17.46 17.68 -1.71
C GLU A 319 -18.95 17.96 -1.43
N ARG A 320 -19.40 17.76 -0.18
CA ARG A 320 -20.80 18.04 0.22
C ARG A 320 -21.16 19.53 0.13
N MET A 321 -20.18 20.41 0.28
CA MET A 321 -20.34 21.86 0.13
C MET A 321 -20.27 22.33 -1.32
N GLY A 322 -20.13 21.40 -2.30
CA GLY A 322 -20.10 21.72 -3.74
C GLY A 322 -18.70 21.99 -4.31
N TRP A 323 -17.64 21.72 -3.55
CA TRP A 323 -16.25 21.95 -3.98
C TRP A 323 -15.58 20.74 -4.64
N ALA A 324 -16.32 19.68 -4.93
CA ALA A 324 -15.80 18.50 -5.62
C ALA A 324 -15.13 18.86 -6.95
N GLY A 325 -13.90 18.37 -7.17
CA GLY A 325 -13.14 18.66 -8.39
C GLY A 325 -12.63 20.12 -8.54
N ARG A 326 -13.11 21.04 -7.71
CA ARG A 326 -12.66 22.44 -7.68
C ARG A 326 -11.58 22.69 -6.62
N PHE A 327 -11.74 22.09 -5.45
CA PHE A 327 -10.88 22.32 -4.29
C PHE A 327 -10.72 21.06 -3.44
N SER A 328 -9.61 20.98 -2.71
CA SER A 328 -9.29 19.86 -1.79
C SER A 328 -8.62 20.37 -0.54
N GLY A 329 -8.53 19.53 0.49
CA GLY A 329 -7.82 19.88 1.73
C GLY A 329 -6.33 20.27 1.55
N HIS A 330 -5.70 19.86 0.45
CA HIS A 330 -4.36 20.33 0.08
C HIS A 330 -4.40 21.74 -0.52
N GLY A 331 -5.50 22.12 -1.13
CA GLY A 331 -5.71 23.45 -1.71
C GLY A 331 -5.58 24.59 -0.70
N PHE A 332 -5.91 24.38 0.58
CA PHE A 332 -5.71 25.39 1.62
C PHE A 332 -4.26 25.92 1.67
N ARG A 333 -3.30 25.03 1.51
CA ARG A 333 -1.87 25.42 1.50
C ARG A 333 -1.50 26.19 0.23
N SER A 334 -1.98 25.74 -0.92
CA SER A 334 -1.74 26.41 -2.20
C SER A 334 -2.37 27.82 -2.20
N THR A 335 -3.60 27.95 -1.70
CA THR A 335 -4.31 29.23 -1.57
C THR A 335 -3.55 30.18 -0.66
N ALA A 336 -3.19 29.73 0.54
CA ALA A 336 -2.42 30.56 1.49
C ALA A 336 -1.08 31.01 0.89
N SER A 337 -0.35 30.08 0.24
CA SER A 337 0.93 30.41 -0.41
C SER A 337 0.73 31.47 -1.52
N THR A 338 -0.25 31.28 -2.38
CA THR A 338 -0.56 32.23 -3.46
C THR A 338 -0.90 33.60 -2.92
N LEU A 339 -1.88 33.69 -2.03
CA LEU A 339 -2.34 34.98 -1.47
C LEU A 339 -1.25 35.69 -0.68
N LEU A 340 -0.45 34.97 0.11
CA LEU A 340 0.67 35.58 0.83
C LEU A 340 1.74 36.16 -0.13
N ASN A 341 2.06 35.46 -1.21
CA ASN A 341 2.98 35.96 -2.24
C ASN A 341 2.37 37.19 -2.98
N GLU A 342 1.11 37.15 -3.36
CA GLU A 342 0.42 38.25 -4.02
C GLU A 342 0.37 39.52 -3.15
N HIS A 343 0.26 39.36 -1.84
CA HIS A 343 0.34 40.46 -0.89
C HIS A 343 1.76 40.89 -0.52
N GLY A 344 2.79 40.27 -1.15
CA GLY A 344 4.17 40.68 -1.03
C GLY A 344 4.88 40.19 0.25
N TRP A 345 4.40 39.12 0.89
CA TRP A 345 5.15 38.49 1.99
C TRP A 345 6.39 37.77 1.46
N ARG A 346 7.49 37.84 2.23
CA ARG A 346 8.74 37.18 1.88
C ARG A 346 8.57 35.67 1.66
N GLY A 347 9.05 35.20 0.51
CA GLY A 347 8.90 33.79 0.11
C GLY A 347 9.59 32.78 1.05
N ASP A 348 10.71 33.19 1.70
CA ASP A 348 11.40 32.32 2.67
C ASP A 348 10.56 32.04 3.94
N LEU A 349 9.74 33.00 4.37
CA LEU A 349 8.79 32.81 5.48
C LEU A 349 7.68 31.83 5.09
N ILE A 350 7.15 31.98 3.86
CA ILE A 350 6.09 31.12 3.32
C ILE A 350 6.62 29.68 3.18
N GLU A 351 7.77 29.49 2.56
CA GLU A 351 8.39 28.17 2.37
C GLU A 351 8.71 27.50 3.71
N LYS A 352 9.20 28.29 4.70
CA LYS A 352 9.44 27.77 6.04
C LYS A 352 8.14 27.35 6.75
N GLN A 353 7.06 28.13 6.59
CA GLN A 353 5.73 27.78 7.11
C GLN A 353 5.16 26.53 6.45
N LEU A 354 5.40 26.36 5.17
CA LEU A 354 5.03 25.15 4.44
C LEU A 354 5.89 23.92 4.80
N ALA A 355 6.94 24.09 5.63
CA ALA A 355 7.92 23.04 5.90
C ALA A 355 8.47 22.40 4.60
N HIS A 356 8.72 23.24 3.60
CA HIS A 356 9.42 22.86 2.38
C HIS A 356 10.93 22.88 2.59
N MET A 357 11.63 21.98 1.93
CA MET A 357 13.08 22.03 1.87
C MET A 357 13.49 23.01 0.77
N PRO A 358 14.47 23.91 1.03
CA PRO A 358 15.04 24.69 -0.05
C PRO A 358 15.53 23.77 -1.17
N GLY A 359 15.22 24.11 -2.43
CA GLY A 359 15.65 23.33 -3.58
C GLY A 359 17.21 23.27 -3.72
N ASP A 360 17.88 24.27 -3.19
CA ASP A 360 19.33 24.34 -3.08
C ASP A 360 19.80 23.61 -1.80
N LYS A 361 20.47 22.48 -1.97
CA LYS A 361 21.02 21.66 -0.89
C LYS A 361 22.06 22.41 -0.05
N VAL A 362 22.79 23.34 -0.65
CA VAL A 362 23.79 24.18 0.05
C VAL A 362 23.08 25.17 0.97
N ARG A 363 22.05 25.86 0.45
CA ARG A 363 21.25 26.80 1.25
C ARG A 363 20.49 26.09 2.38
N ALA A 364 20.04 24.85 2.15
CA ALA A 364 19.40 24.01 3.17
C ALA A 364 20.34 23.61 4.30
N ALA A 365 21.62 23.44 4.04
CA ALA A 365 22.62 23.07 5.06
C ALA A 365 22.99 24.23 5.99
N TYR A 366 22.91 25.48 5.51
CA TYR A 366 23.36 26.67 6.23
C TYR A 366 22.22 27.50 6.85
N ASN A 367 20.99 27.38 6.39
CA ASN A 367 19.88 28.18 6.91
C ASN A 367 19.05 27.40 7.94
N HIS A 368 19.43 27.52 9.22
CA HIS A 368 18.69 26.95 10.35
C HIS A 368 17.70 27.93 11.00
N ALA A 369 17.55 29.14 10.46
CA ALA A 369 16.64 30.13 11.02
C ALA A 369 15.18 29.66 10.93
N ASP A 370 14.48 29.73 12.04
CA ASP A 370 13.06 29.33 12.13
C ASP A 370 12.09 30.48 11.80
N TYR A 371 12.60 31.72 11.77
CA TYR A 371 11.79 32.93 11.53
C TYR A 371 10.47 32.94 12.33
N LEU A 372 10.50 32.45 13.56
CA LEU A 372 9.28 32.18 14.34
C LEU A 372 8.48 33.45 14.60
N LYS A 373 9.17 34.56 14.87
CA LYS A 373 8.54 35.86 15.11
C LYS A 373 7.85 36.38 13.85
N GLU A 374 8.54 36.39 12.73
CA GLU A 374 8.04 36.89 11.44
C GLU A 374 6.90 35.99 10.94
N ARG A 375 7.01 34.68 11.09
CA ARG A 375 5.95 33.73 10.72
C ARG A 375 4.71 33.91 11.61
N ARG A 376 4.86 34.27 12.87
CA ARG A 376 3.76 34.62 13.78
C ARG A 376 3.00 35.84 13.26
N GLU A 377 3.73 36.87 12.88
CA GLU A 377 3.12 38.08 12.31
C GLU A 377 2.43 37.77 10.98
N MET A 378 3.05 36.97 10.10
CA MET A 378 2.47 36.53 8.84
C MET A 378 1.16 35.76 9.02
N LEU A 379 1.13 34.77 9.91
CA LEU A 379 -0.07 33.96 10.14
C LEU A 379 -1.17 34.73 10.87
N GLN A 380 -0.81 35.67 11.74
CA GLN A 380 -1.80 36.57 12.34
C GLN A 380 -2.43 37.45 11.26
N TRP A 381 -1.60 38.11 10.44
CA TRP A 381 -2.08 38.90 9.31
C TRP A 381 -2.98 38.08 8.37
N TYR A 382 -2.59 36.87 8.02
CA TYR A 382 -3.36 36.00 7.13
C TYR A 382 -4.71 35.60 7.75
N SER A 383 -4.75 35.38 9.05
CA SER A 383 -6.01 35.09 9.74
C SER A 383 -6.94 36.31 9.79
N ASP A 384 -6.38 37.51 10.03
CA ASP A 384 -7.12 38.77 10.00
C ASP A 384 -7.62 39.08 8.59
N TYR A 385 -6.82 38.79 7.55
CA TYR A 385 -7.19 38.89 6.15
C TYR A 385 -8.41 38.01 5.81
N ILE A 386 -8.41 36.75 6.24
CA ILE A 386 -9.53 35.84 6.03
C ILE A 386 -10.80 36.39 6.73
N GLU A 387 -10.69 36.90 7.95
CA GLU A 387 -11.84 37.49 8.65
C GLU A 387 -12.38 38.73 7.94
N ALA A 388 -11.49 39.60 7.46
CA ALA A 388 -11.87 40.77 6.69
C ALA A 388 -12.65 40.37 5.42
N LEU A 389 -12.17 39.34 4.71
CA LEU A 389 -12.88 38.80 3.53
C LEU A 389 -14.27 38.24 3.89
N MET A 390 -14.38 37.49 4.99
CA MET A 390 -15.67 36.95 5.45
C MET A 390 -16.68 38.03 5.82
N GLN A 391 -16.20 39.18 6.33
CA GLN A 391 -17.02 40.32 6.72
C GLN A 391 -17.25 41.33 5.63
N GLY A 392 -16.58 41.20 4.46
CA GLY A 392 -16.65 42.16 3.37
C GLY A 392 -16.05 43.53 3.70
N VAL A 393 -15.02 43.55 4.58
CA VAL A 393 -14.28 44.77 4.93
C VAL A 393 -12.89 44.81 4.33
N ASP A 394 -12.24 45.96 4.36
CA ASP A 394 -10.90 46.13 3.79
C ASP A 394 -9.88 45.24 4.47
N ALA A 395 -9.03 44.63 3.65
CA ALA A 395 -7.93 43.76 4.13
C ALA A 395 -6.87 44.57 4.92
N PRO A 396 -6.27 43.98 5.98
CA PRO A 396 -5.21 44.61 6.73
C PRO A 396 -3.98 44.85 5.86
N LEU A 397 -3.27 45.95 6.08
CA LEU A 397 -2.03 46.26 5.37
C LEU A 397 -0.89 45.35 5.83
N VAL A 398 -0.08 44.87 4.88
CA VAL A 398 1.14 44.12 5.21
C VAL A 398 2.19 45.10 5.76
N PRO A 399 2.81 44.82 6.91
CA PRO A 399 3.85 45.66 7.47
C PRO A 399 5.03 45.82 6.48
N ALA A 400 5.49 47.04 6.26
CA ALA A 400 6.55 47.32 5.26
C ALA A 400 7.83 46.48 5.46
N ARG A 401 8.21 46.21 6.71
CA ARG A 401 9.37 45.38 7.06
C ARG A 401 9.23 43.89 6.69
N MET A 402 8.03 43.43 6.37
CA MET A 402 7.73 42.02 6.05
C MET A 402 7.55 41.77 4.54
N ARG A 403 7.62 42.83 3.75
CA ARG A 403 7.49 42.77 2.30
C ARG A 403 8.79 42.21 1.67
N ALA A 404 8.62 41.51 0.52
CA ALA A 404 9.71 40.96 -0.28
C ALA A 404 10.53 42.10 -0.94
#